data_eb0f0895aada186689797f5a299eca2a
#
_entry.id   eb0f0895aada186689797f5a299eca2a
#
_cell.length_a   1.000
_cell.length_b   1.000
_cell.length_c   1.000
_cell.angle_alpha   90.00
_cell.angle_beta   90.00
_cell.angle_gamma   90.00
#
_symmetry.space_group_name_H-M   'P 1'
#
loop_
_entity.id
_entity.type
_entity.pdbx_description
1 polymer ?
#
loop_
_entity_poly.entity_id
_entity_poly.type
_entity_poly.pdbx_seq_one_letter_code
_entity_poly.pdbx_strand_id
1 'polypeptide(L)'
;MFACNVYDLNDEFEANILAETADNVKRIRHHACLGLWCGNNEMEWGWRDWGRLEGHRPKYKADYTKIFEMLLPRLVKQVDDQTYYWLSSPSSGGSFDDPNDFNRGDNHYWEVWHSNKPFTEYRDFYFRFCSEFGFQSFPGKKTLDSFSLPEDQNIFSEVMESHQKNGLANTKIFSYISGYYKYPKDMESIAYISQILQLKAIQYGVEHWRRNWGRCMGSIYWQLNDCWPVASWASIDYYGRWKALHYGAKRFYARFMATACEKEELSTEIDYYIHNESFEERKAVLRVRLIDRDFHTLFETEREITAAAFEVKNVLPMDFAPFLAEAGMKKRAVAEYRLIEDGCVVSRGTTLFVKPKYFDFKTPEYRISVAEKADVFCIHADADTYVSYAELSLNGYDVVLEDNFFDITSEEGVDITVDKKEFPNQVTAEEVAAALHIRSVADSF
;
A
#
# COMPACT_ATOMS: atom_id res chain seq x y z
N MET A 1 -3.16 -22.06 -2.70
CA MET A 1 -3.82 -21.46 -3.89
C MET A 1 -3.07 -21.88 -5.14
N PHE A 2 -3.77 -22.50 -6.10
CA PHE A 2 -3.20 -22.88 -7.39
C PHE A 2 -3.10 -21.66 -8.32
N ALA A 3 -2.07 -21.63 -9.17
CA ALA A 3 -1.84 -20.51 -10.07
C ALA A 3 -2.90 -20.40 -11.16
N CYS A 4 -3.08 -19.19 -11.71
CA CYS A 4 -3.95 -18.91 -12.85
C CYS A 4 -3.47 -19.64 -14.10
N ASN A 5 -3.99 -20.83 -14.37
CA ASN A 5 -3.62 -21.68 -15.50
C ASN A 5 -4.77 -22.60 -15.89
N VAL A 6 -4.59 -23.37 -16.99
CA VAL A 6 -5.47 -24.46 -17.38
C VAL A 6 -4.79 -25.77 -17.02
N TYR A 7 -5.45 -26.62 -16.27
CA TYR A 7 -4.92 -27.89 -15.79
C TYR A 7 -5.56 -29.07 -16.56
N ASP A 8 -4.74 -30.02 -16.97
CA ASP A 8 -5.18 -31.29 -17.58
C ASP A 8 -5.10 -32.39 -16.51
N LEU A 9 -6.27 -32.79 -16.01
CA LEU A 9 -6.35 -33.76 -14.93
C LEU A 9 -6.23 -35.19 -15.48
N ASN A 10 -5.21 -35.90 -15.01
CA ASN A 10 -5.00 -37.33 -15.19
C ASN A 10 -4.71 -37.95 -13.82
N ASP A 11 -4.63 -39.26 -13.73
CA ASP A 11 -4.49 -40.00 -12.45
C ASP A 11 -3.21 -39.62 -11.68
N GLU A 12 -2.11 -39.40 -12.39
CA GLU A 12 -0.83 -39.00 -11.77
C GLU A 12 -0.92 -37.58 -11.20
N PHE A 13 -1.45 -36.65 -11.98
CA PHE A 13 -1.62 -35.27 -11.55
C PHE A 13 -2.63 -35.16 -10.40
N GLU A 14 -3.75 -35.94 -10.44
CA GLU A 14 -4.69 -36.01 -9.33
C GLU A 14 -4.01 -36.47 -8.04
N ALA A 15 -3.24 -37.55 -8.10
CA ALA A 15 -2.51 -38.05 -6.94
C ALA A 15 -1.52 -36.99 -6.38
N ASN A 16 -0.81 -36.29 -7.24
CA ASN A 16 0.14 -35.25 -6.85
C ASN A 16 -0.53 -34.04 -6.20
N ILE A 17 -1.61 -33.50 -6.78
CA ILE A 17 -2.29 -32.35 -6.18
C ILE A 17 -2.96 -32.68 -4.85
N LEU A 18 -3.47 -33.90 -4.68
CA LEU A 18 -4.05 -34.34 -3.41
C LEU A 18 -2.97 -34.48 -2.32
N ALA A 19 -1.80 -35.07 -2.66
CA ALA A 19 -0.68 -35.16 -1.74
C ALA A 19 -0.15 -33.78 -1.35
N GLU A 20 0.13 -32.91 -2.33
CA GLU A 20 0.57 -31.53 -2.14
C GLU A 20 -0.38 -30.73 -1.24
N THR A 21 -1.68 -30.81 -1.53
CA THR A 21 -2.70 -30.09 -0.74
C THR A 21 -2.76 -30.61 0.68
N ALA A 22 -2.76 -31.94 0.89
CA ALA A 22 -2.79 -32.53 2.22
C ALA A 22 -1.59 -32.10 3.06
N ASP A 23 -0.39 -32.09 2.48
CA ASP A 23 0.84 -31.72 3.17
C ASP A 23 0.87 -30.25 3.53
N ASN A 24 0.47 -29.36 2.61
CA ASN A 24 0.40 -27.91 2.89
C ASN A 24 -0.67 -27.58 3.92
N VAL A 25 -1.86 -28.19 3.86
CA VAL A 25 -2.90 -28.00 4.87
C VAL A 25 -2.41 -28.43 6.24
N LYS A 26 -1.81 -29.61 6.38
CA LYS A 26 -1.24 -30.09 7.66
C LYS A 26 -0.16 -29.15 8.20
N ARG A 27 0.69 -28.62 7.32
CA ARG A 27 1.79 -27.73 7.68
C ARG A 27 1.31 -26.37 8.20
N ILE A 28 0.17 -25.86 7.70
CA ILE A 28 -0.26 -24.47 7.93
C ILE A 28 -1.48 -24.37 8.88
N ARG A 29 -2.37 -25.37 8.94
CA ARG A 29 -3.66 -25.31 9.66
C ARG A 29 -3.60 -24.92 11.15
N HIS A 30 -2.44 -25.06 11.78
CA HIS A 30 -2.27 -24.74 13.20
C HIS A 30 -1.96 -23.24 13.47
N HIS A 31 -1.77 -22.43 12.43
CA HIS A 31 -1.50 -21.02 12.61
C HIS A 31 -2.80 -20.23 12.88
N ALA A 32 -2.82 -19.47 13.98
CA ALA A 32 -4.00 -18.70 14.41
C ALA A 32 -4.42 -17.61 13.40
N CYS A 33 -3.52 -17.18 12.51
CA CYS A 33 -3.80 -16.19 11.47
C CYS A 33 -4.47 -16.77 10.22
N LEU A 34 -4.62 -18.10 10.10
CA LEU A 34 -5.27 -18.72 8.96
C LEU A 34 -6.77 -18.40 8.96
N GLY A 35 -7.24 -17.66 7.93
CA GLY A 35 -8.63 -17.25 7.81
C GLY A 35 -9.47 -18.19 6.93
N LEU A 36 -8.91 -18.62 5.79
CA LEU A 36 -9.57 -19.53 4.86
C LEU A 36 -8.55 -20.22 3.93
N TRP A 37 -8.97 -21.33 3.34
CA TRP A 37 -8.27 -21.99 2.24
C TRP A 37 -8.82 -21.51 0.91
N CYS A 38 -7.96 -21.06 -0.03
CA CYS A 38 -8.38 -20.70 -1.38
C CYS A 38 -7.88 -21.70 -2.42
N GLY A 39 -8.75 -22.16 -3.30
CA GLY A 39 -8.43 -23.19 -4.31
C GLY A 39 -7.50 -22.67 -5.39
N ASN A 40 -7.90 -21.63 -6.11
CA ASN A 40 -7.10 -21.10 -7.22
C ASN A 40 -7.22 -19.59 -7.40
N ASN A 41 -6.28 -19.04 -8.18
CA ASN A 41 -6.30 -17.65 -8.62
C ASN A 41 -6.99 -17.53 -9.99
N GLU A 42 -8.07 -16.74 -10.05
CA GLU A 42 -8.74 -16.22 -11.25
C GLU A 42 -9.25 -17.24 -12.30
N MET A 43 -9.14 -18.54 -12.04
CA MET A 43 -9.51 -19.52 -13.06
C MET A 43 -11.00 -19.52 -13.37
N GLU A 44 -11.86 -19.39 -12.35
CA GLU A 44 -13.30 -19.32 -12.54
C GLU A 44 -13.70 -18.10 -13.37
N TRP A 45 -13.14 -16.94 -13.01
CA TRP A 45 -13.33 -15.68 -13.74
C TRP A 45 -12.78 -15.76 -15.16
N GLY A 46 -11.58 -16.32 -15.33
CA GLY A 46 -10.96 -16.52 -16.64
C GLY A 46 -11.78 -17.40 -17.57
N TRP A 47 -12.41 -18.47 -17.06
CA TRP A 47 -13.29 -19.34 -17.83
C TRP A 47 -14.57 -18.65 -18.28
N ARG A 48 -15.07 -17.70 -17.51
CA ARG A 48 -16.28 -16.99 -17.85
C ARG A 48 -16.04 -15.78 -18.75
N ASP A 49 -15.10 -14.91 -18.38
CA ASP A 49 -15.06 -13.54 -18.91
C ASP A 49 -13.86 -13.22 -19.80
N TRP A 50 -12.78 -14.04 -19.77
CA TRP A 50 -11.56 -13.64 -20.46
C TRP A 50 -11.45 -14.05 -21.91
N GLY A 51 -12.44 -14.65 -22.54
CA GLY A 51 -12.44 -15.02 -23.95
C GLY A 51 -11.26 -15.89 -24.42
N ARG A 52 -10.05 -15.63 -23.90
CA ARG A 52 -8.82 -16.37 -24.23
C ARG A 52 -8.87 -17.86 -23.86
N LEU A 53 -9.78 -18.27 -22.99
CA LEU A 53 -9.98 -19.66 -22.60
C LEU A 53 -11.04 -20.38 -23.47
N GLU A 54 -11.81 -19.67 -24.29
CA GLU A 54 -12.90 -20.23 -25.10
C GLU A 54 -12.44 -21.32 -26.09
N GLY A 55 -11.23 -21.24 -26.61
CA GLY A 55 -10.64 -22.22 -27.50
C GLY A 55 -10.20 -23.53 -26.84
N HIS A 56 -10.24 -23.63 -25.52
CA HIS A 56 -9.80 -24.81 -24.79
C HIS A 56 -10.89 -25.91 -24.81
N ARG A 57 -10.42 -27.17 -24.74
CA ARG A 57 -11.30 -28.32 -24.74
C ARG A 57 -12.29 -28.29 -23.56
N PRO A 58 -13.57 -28.67 -23.76
CA PRO A 58 -14.55 -28.80 -22.67
C PRO A 58 -14.04 -29.63 -21.48
N LYS A 59 -13.16 -30.61 -21.75
CA LYS A 59 -12.49 -31.41 -20.71
C LYS A 59 -11.83 -30.54 -19.62
N TYR A 60 -11.09 -29.52 -19.99
CA TYR A 60 -10.37 -28.68 -19.01
C TYR A 60 -11.31 -27.90 -18.08
N LYS A 61 -12.48 -27.52 -18.58
CA LYS A 61 -13.51 -26.90 -17.72
C LYS A 61 -14.12 -27.92 -16.76
N ALA A 62 -14.33 -29.18 -17.22
CA ALA A 62 -14.75 -30.27 -16.35
C ALA A 62 -13.66 -30.64 -15.31
N ASP A 63 -12.40 -30.65 -15.73
CA ASP A 63 -11.26 -30.87 -14.84
C ASP A 63 -11.16 -29.78 -13.75
N TYR A 64 -11.37 -28.50 -14.12
CA TYR A 64 -11.49 -27.41 -13.14
C TYR A 64 -12.54 -27.73 -12.07
N THR A 65 -13.76 -28.04 -12.48
CA THR A 65 -14.85 -28.35 -11.56
C THR A 65 -14.49 -29.56 -10.67
N LYS A 66 -13.92 -30.62 -11.27
CA LYS A 66 -13.50 -31.80 -10.51
C LYS A 66 -12.44 -31.46 -9.47
N ILE A 67 -11.43 -30.67 -9.83
CA ILE A 67 -10.34 -30.29 -8.92
C ILE A 67 -10.88 -29.39 -7.81
N PHE A 68 -11.42 -28.22 -8.15
CA PHE A 68 -11.63 -27.12 -7.22
C PHE A 68 -12.99 -27.15 -6.52
N GLU A 69 -14.00 -27.79 -7.10
CA GLU A 69 -15.33 -27.89 -6.50
C GLU A 69 -15.63 -29.27 -5.90
N MET A 70 -14.80 -30.30 -6.18
CA MET A 70 -15.06 -31.67 -5.67
C MET A 70 -13.89 -32.26 -4.87
N LEU A 71 -12.70 -32.38 -5.48
CA LEU A 71 -11.58 -33.08 -4.87
C LEU A 71 -10.98 -32.30 -3.70
N LEU A 72 -10.57 -31.05 -3.94
CA LEU A 72 -9.90 -30.23 -2.93
C LEU A 72 -10.80 -29.93 -1.73
N PRO A 73 -12.09 -29.51 -1.88
CA PRO A 73 -12.93 -29.25 -0.71
C PRO A 73 -13.16 -30.51 0.14
N ARG A 74 -13.25 -31.70 -0.48
CA ARG A 74 -13.36 -32.97 0.27
C ARG A 74 -12.08 -33.26 1.06
N LEU A 75 -10.92 -33.09 0.43
CA LEU A 75 -9.63 -33.34 1.05
C LEU A 75 -9.37 -32.34 2.19
N VAL A 76 -9.58 -31.05 1.93
CA VAL A 76 -9.40 -30.01 2.96
C VAL A 76 -10.28 -30.31 4.15
N LYS A 77 -11.57 -30.63 3.95
CA LYS A 77 -12.47 -31.02 5.06
C LYS A 77 -12.02 -32.24 5.86
N GLN A 78 -11.31 -33.18 5.24
CA GLN A 78 -10.77 -34.35 5.92
C GLN A 78 -9.54 -34.03 6.77
N VAL A 79 -8.74 -33.04 6.33
CA VAL A 79 -7.47 -32.69 6.97
C VAL A 79 -7.65 -31.50 7.93
N ASP A 80 -8.53 -30.56 7.60
CA ASP A 80 -8.89 -29.39 8.40
C ASP A 80 -10.38 -29.10 8.25
N ASP A 81 -11.18 -29.50 9.23
CA ASP A 81 -12.63 -29.32 9.25
C ASP A 81 -13.08 -27.99 9.89
N GLN A 82 -12.13 -27.20 10.40
CA GLN A 82 -12.39 -25.93 11.10
C GLN A 82 -12.33 -24.72 10.16
N THR A 83 -11.42 -24.75 9.17
CA THR A 83 -11.16 -23.61 8.30
C THR A 83 -11.96 -23.71 7.00
N TYR A 84 -12.63 -22.63 6.65
CA TYR A 84 -13.45 -22.57 5.45
C TYR A 84 -12.62 -22.72 4.16
N TYR A 85 -13.15 -23.45 3.19
CA TYR A 85 -12.56 -23.56 1.84
C TYR A 85 -13.33 -22.70 0.85
N TRP A 86 -12.64 -21.82 0.15
CA TRP A 86 -13.13 -20.99 -0.95
C TRP A 86 -12.53 -21.46 -2.27
N LEU A 87 -13.35 -21.75 -3.26
CA LEU A 87 -12.90 -22.53 -4.43
C LEU A 87 -12.01 -21.77 -5.40
N SER A 88 -12.25 -20.46 -5.61
CA SER A 88 -11.51 -19.57 -6.50
C SER A 88 -11.48 -18.15 -5.93
N SER A 89 -10.52 -17.34 -6.32
CA SER A 89 -10.49 -15.90 -6.03
C SER A 89 -10.21 -15.17 -7.36
N PRO A 90 -11.12 -14.29 -7.85
CA PRO A 90 -12.43 -14.01 -7.26
C PRO A 90 -13.44 -15.14 -7.52
N SER A 91 -14.49 -15.18 -6.70
CA SER A 91 -15.63 -16.07 -6.91
C SER A 91 -16.89 -15.51 -6.24
N SER A 92 -18.05 -15.88 -6.81
CA SER A 92 -19.37 -15.63 -6.22
C SER A 92 -19.99 -16.88 -5.58
N GLY A 93 -19.19 -17.94 -5.41
CA GLY A 93 -19.60 -19.20 -4.78
C GLY A 93 -19.56 -20.41 -5.70
N GLY A 94 -18.98 -20.31 -6.90
CA GLY A 94 -18.74 -21.43 -7.80
C GLY A 94 -19.70 -21.51 -9.01
N SER A 95 -19.52 -22.56 -9.79
CA SER A 95 -20.33 -22.85 -10.98
C SER A 95 -20.25 -21.80 -12.08
N PHE A 96 -19.20 -20.98 -12.09
CA PHE A 96 -19.00 -19.88 -13.05
C PHE A 96 -20.13 -18.82 -13.03
N ASP A 97 -20.84 -18.68 -11.88
CA ASP A 97 -21.93 -17.73 -11.72
C ASP A 97 -21.41 -16.37 -11.29
N ASP A 98 -21.10 -15.54 -12.29
CA ASP A 98 -20.58 -14.17 -12.12
C ASP A 98 -19.44 -14.05 -11.10
N PRO A 99 -18.27 -14.65 -11.38
CA PRO A 99 -17.21 -14.82 -10.38
C PRO A 99 -16.68 -13.52 -9.80
N ASN A 100 -16.82 -12.41 -10.51
CA ASN A 100 -16.36 -11.09 -10.05
C ASN A 100 -17.54 -10.13 -9.79
N ASP A 101 -18.69 -10.64 -9.35
CA ASP A 101 -19.88 -9.84 -8.97
C ASP A 101 -19.54 -8.96 -7.75
N PHE A 102 -19.70 -7.65 -7.88
CA PHE A 102 -19.38 -6.67 -6.84
C PHE A 102 -20.20 -6.79 -5.55
N ASN A 103 -21.25 -7.61 -5.55
CA ASN A 103 -22.17 -7.79 -4.42
C ASN A 103 -22.01 -9.12 -3.69
N ARG A 104 -21.25 -10.07 -4.24
CA ARG A 104 -21.08 -11.43 -3.72
C ARG A 104 -19.61 -11.82 -3.64
N GLY A 105 -19.26 -12.64 -2.64
CA GLY A 105 -17.94 -13.21 -2.51
C GLY A 105 -16.83 -12.18 -2.40
N ASP A 106 -15.76 -12.41 -3.15
CA ASP A 106 -14.58 -11.55 -3.24
C ASP A 106 -14.36 -11.04 -4.67
N ASN A 107 -13.60 -9.96 -4.78
CA ASN A 107 -13.39 -9.26 -6.04
C ASN A 107 -11.92 -8.99 -6.30
N HIS A 108 -11.53 -9.12 -7.59
CA HIS A 108 -10.28 -8.58 -8.11
C HIS A 108 -10.57 -7.31 -8.91
N TYR A 109 -9.84 -6.23 -8.60
CA TYR A 109 -10.04 -4.94 -9.25
C TYR A 109 -8.73 -4.36 -9.78
N TRP A 110 -8.58 -4.34 -11.09
CA TRP A 110 -7.33 -3.99 -11.76
C TRP A 110 -7.40 -2.74 -12.66
N GLU A 111 -8.54 -2.07 -12.77
CA GLU A 111 -8.73 -0.98 -13.74
C GLU A 111 -7.83 0.23 -13.46
N VAL A 112 -7.58 0.56 -12.19
CA VAL A 112 -6.64 1.63 -11.87
C VAL A 112 -5.27 1.32 -12.45
N TRP A 113 -4.75 0.10 -12.27
CA TRP A 113 -3.45 -0.27 -12.83
C TRP A 113 -3.49 -0.60 -14.33
N HIS A 114 -4.39 -1.51 -14.77
CA HIS A 114 -4.37 -2.00 -16.15
C HIS A 114 -4.95 -1.01 -17.14
N SER A 115 -5.94 -0.20 -16.75
CA SER A 115 -6.63 0.77 -17.63
C SER A 115 -6.21 2.22 -17.41
N ASN A 116 -5.15 2.47 -16.62
CA ASN A 116 -4.65 3.82 -16.30
C ASN A 116 -5.74 4.77 -15.75
N LYS A 117 -6.70 4.22 -14.98
CA LYS A 117 -7.74 5.02 -14.35
C LYS A 117 -7.18 5.88 -13.21
N PRO A 118 -7.79 7.03 -12.88
CA PRO A 118 -7.38 7.83 -11.74
C PRO A 118 -7.57 7.06 -10.42
N PHE A 119 -6.84 7.40 -9.36
CA PHE A 119 -6.98 6.75 -8.06
C PHE A 119 -8.37 6.90 -7.47
N THR A 120 -9.08 7.98 -7.79
CA THR A 120 -10.47 8.23 -7.39
C THR A 120 -11.45 7.19 -7.90
N GLU A 121 -11.14 6.46 -8.97
CA GLU A 121 -11.95 5.37 -9.50
C GLU A 121 -12.26 4.30 -8.44
N TYR A 122 -11.35 4.05 -7.48
CA TYR A 122 -11.63 3.14 -6.38
C TYR A 122 -12.88 3.54 -5.58
N ARG A 123 -13.27 4.83 -5.55
CA ARG A 123 -14.42 5.32 -4.79
C ARG A 123 -15.77 4.98 -5.41
N ASP A 124 -15.78 4.54 -6.66
CA ASP A 124 -17.01 4.12 -7.37
C ASP A 124 -17.42 2.68 -7.00
N PHE A 125 -16.53 1.93 -6.31
CA PHE A 125 -16.72 0.51 -6.04
C PHE A 125 -16.80 0.20 -4.54
N TYR A 126 -17.86 -0.54 -4.16
CA TYR A 126 -18.16 -0.94 -2.79
C TYR A 126 -18.18 -2.46 -2.69
N PHE A 127 -17.04 -3.10 -2.96
CA PHE A 127 -16.88 -4.55 -2.90
C PHE A 127 -17.23 -5.12 -1.52
N ARG A 128 -17.70 -6.36 -1.46
CA ARG A 128 -17.85 -7.06 -0.16
C ARG A 128 -16.47 -7.36 0.45
N PHE A 129 -15.54 -7.77 -0.39
CA PHE A 129 -14.14 -7.99 -0.05
C PHE A 129 -13.30 -7.84 -1.33
N CYS A 130 -12.34 -6.93 -1.35
CA CYS A 130 -11.41 -6.81 -2.46
C CYS A 130 -10.17 -7.66 -2.18
N SER A 131 -10.16 -8.89 -2.70
CA SER A 131 -9.10 -9.86 -2.43
C SER A 131 -7.86 -9.65 -3.27
N GLU A 132 -7.95 -8.87 -4.37
CA GLU A 132 -6.79 -8.50 -5.17
C GLU A 132 -6.99 -7.17 -5.89
N PHE A 133 -6.02 -6.29 -5.75
CA PHE A 133 -5.84 -5.04 -6.50
C PHE A 133 -4.38 -4.63 -6.32
N GLY A 134 -3.83 -3.78 -7.16
CA GLY A 134 -2.41 -3.49 -7.05
C GLY A 134 -1.96 -2.31 -7.90
N PHE A 135 -0.73 -1.89 -7.66
CA PHE A 135 -0.05 -0.84 -8.40
C PHE A 135 1.45 -1.11 -8.38
N GLN A 136 2.17 -0.88 -9.49
CA GLN A 136 3.61 -1.14 -9.55
C GLN A 136 4.47 0.07 -9.18
N SER A 137 5.68 -0.22 -8.71
CA SER A 137 6.77 0.75 -8.61
C SER A 137 8.12 0.09 -8.87
N PHE A 138 9.13 0.90 -9.17
CA PHE A 138 10.51 0.44 -9.15
C PHE A 138 10.97 0.15 -7.72
N PRO A 139 11.88 -0.80 -7.49
CA PRO A 139 12.53 -0.99 -6.19
C PRO A 139 13.48 0.18 -5.89
N GLY A 140 13.94 0.27 -4.64
CA GLY A 140 14.91 1.29 -4.24
C GLY A 140 16.27 1.16 -4.95
N LYS A 141 17.06 2.23 -4.90
CA LYS A 141 18.37 2.34 -5.60
C LYS A 141 19.29 1.15 -5.34
N LYS A 142 19.45 0.69 -4.09
CA LYS A 142 20.30 -0.46 -3.76
C LYS A 142 19.90 -1.74 -4.52
N THR A 143 18.62 -1.93 -4.77
CA THR A 143 18.11 -3.07 -5.52
C THR A 143 18.27 -2.85 -7.01
N LEU A 144 18.05 -1.64 -7.53
CA LEU A 144 18.36 -1.31 -8.94
C LEU A 144 19.83 -1.55 -9.25
N ASP A 145 20.75 -1.10 -8.41
CA ASP A 145 22.20 -1.27 -8.58
C ASP A 145 22.64 -2.74 -8.52
N SER A 146 21.83 -3.65 -7.99
CA SER A 146 22.16 -5.08 -7.93
C SER A 146 22.03 -5.80 -9.28
N PHE A 147 21.29 -5.23 -10.24
CA PHE A 147 21.04 -5.86 -11.54
C PHE A 147 21.26 -4.92 -12.74
N SER A 148 21.61 -3.65 -12.52
CA SER A 148 21.85 -2.67 -13.60
C SER A 148 23.14 -1.90 -13.37
N LEU A 149 23.83 -1.60 -14.46
CA LEU A 149 24.96 -0.67 -14.46
C LEU A 149 24.46 0.78 -14.62
N PRO A 150 25.29 1.80 -14.36
CA PRO A 150 24.88 3.19 -14.53
C PRO A 150 24.33 3.52 -15.91
N GLU A 151 24.89 2.94 -16.97
CA GLU A 151 24.43 3.07 -18.36
C GLU A 151 23.06 2.42 -18.63
N ASP A 152 22.67 1.43 -17.82
CA ASP A 152 21.38 0.73 -17.91
C ASP A 152 20.27 1.48 -17.17
N GLN A 153 20.58 2.49 -16.34
CA GLN A 153 19.61 3.19 -15.51
C GLN A 153 18.75 4.17 -16.32
N ASN A 154 18.02 3.59 -17.25
CA ASN A 154 16.97 4.19 -18.04
C ASN A 154 15.80 3.21 -18.08
N ILE A 155 14.59 3.68 -17.77
CA ILE A 155 13.39 2.81 -17.67
C ILE A 155 13.06 2.02 -18.93
N PHE A 156 13.65 2.38 -20.08
CA PHE A 156 13.47 1.74 -21.38
C PHE A 156 14.75 1.04 -21.87
N SER A 157 15.77 0.86 -21.02
CA SER A 157 16.92 0.02 -21.35
C SER A 157 16.52 -1.45 -21.39
N GLU A 158 17.27 -2.26 -22.15
CA GLU A 158 17.01 -3.69 -22.26
C GLU A 158 17.06 -4.39 -20.89
N VAL A 159 17.98 -3.99 -20.00
CA VAL A 159 18.09 -4.52 -18.64
C VAL A 159 16.85 -4.16 -17.83
N MET A 160 16.42 -2.90 -17.83
CA MET A 160 15.25 -2.45 -17.07
C MET A 160 13.94 -3.06 -17.59
N GLU A 161 13.80 -3.24 -18.90
CA GLU A 161 12.64 -3.93 -19.49
C GLU A 161 12.67 -5.44 -19.21
N SER A 162 13.85 -6.07 -19.18
CA SER A 162 14.02 -7.47 -18.77
C SER A 162 13.60 -7.70 -17.32
N HIS A 163 13.87 -6.73 -16.44
CA HIS A 163 13.44 -6.71 -15.03
C HIS A 163 12.04 -6.10 -14.83
N GLN A 164 11.15 -6.26 -15.85
CA GLN A 164 9.74 -5.91 -15.82
C GLN A 164 8.92 -7.00 -16.52
N LYS A 165 8.04 -7.69 -15.78
CA LYS A 165 7.28 -8.84 -16.33
C LYS A 165 5.82 -8.49 -16.69
N ASN A 166 5.45 -7.23 -16.66
CA ASN A 166 4.11 -6.77 -17.01
C ASN A 166 4.13 -5.86 -18.27
N GLY A 167 4.51 -6.40 -19.42
CA GLY A 167 4.42 -5.70 -20.72
C GLY A 167 4.88 -4.23 -20.68
N LEU A 168 3.98 -3.30 -20.99
CA LEU A 168 4.27 -1.85 -21.03
C LEU A 168 4.25 -1.16 -19.64
N ALA A 169 4.52 -1.87 -18.55
CA ALA A 169 4.35 -1.32 -17.21
C ALA A 169 5.32 -0.17 -16.88
N ASN A 170 6.55 -0.17 -17.41
CA ASN A 170 7.45 0.95 -17.24
C ASN A 170 6.85 2.25 -17.82
N THR A 171 6.20 2.16 -18.99
CA THR A 171 5.46 3.28 -19.58
C THR A 171 4.27 3.69 -18.71
N LYS A 172 3.54 2.75 -18.12
CA LYS A 172 2.41 3.06 -17.22
C LYS A 172 2.86 3.79 -15.97
N ILE A 173 3.91 3.30 -15.30
CA ILE A 173 4.51 4.00 -14.14
C ILE A 173 4.85 5.44 -14.53
N PHE A 174 5.51 5.64 -15.67
CA PHE A 174 5.90 6.96 -16.12
C PHE A 174 4.69 7.84 -16.49
N SER A 175 3.63 7.28 -17.05
CA SER A 175 2.38 7.98 -17.32
C SER A 175 1.78 8.55 -16.02
N TYR A 176 1.72 7.77 -14.94
CA TYR A 176 1.26 8.26 -13.64
C TYR A 176 2.20 9.32 -13.05
N ILE A 177 3.54 9.12 -13.16
CA ILE A 177 4.51 10.15 -12.75
C ILE A 177 4.18 11.47 -13.45
N SER A 178 4.03 11.48 -14.77
CA SER A 178 3.71 12.69 -15.54
C SER A 178 2.37 13.33 -15.19
N GLY A 179 1.41 12.52 -14.73
CA GLY A 179 0.09 12.96 -14.27
C GLY A 179 0.14 13.75 -12.96
N TYR A 180 1.00 13.34 -12.01
CA TYR A 180 1.01 13.83 -10.62
C TYR A 180 2.24 14.65 -10.25
N TYR A 181 3.42 14.37 -10.82
CA TYR A 181 4.71 14.95 -10.45
C TYR A 181 5.40 15.64 -11.62
N LYS A 182 6.42 16.46 -11.34
CA LYS A 182 7.34 17.01 -12.35
C LYS A 182 8.21 15.87 -12.89
N TYR A 183 8.98 16.12 -13.95
CA TYR A 183 9.93 15.15 -14.50
C TYR A 183 11.06 14.91 -13.49
N PRO A 184 11.25 13.67 -12.99
CA PRO A 184 12.32 13.38 -12.04
C PRO A 184 13.71 13.52 -12.69
N LYS A 185 14.69 14.00 -11.94
CA LYS A 185 16.03 14.34 -12.46
C LYS A 185 16.90 13.13 -12.84
N ASP A 186 16.67 11.97 -12.22
CA ASP A 186 17.46 10.74 -12.39
C ASP A 186 16.64 9.48 -12.09
N MET A 187 17.24 8.30 -12.33
CA MET A 187 16.56 7.01 -12.12
C MET A 187 16.21 6.75 -10.65
N GLU A 188 17.03 7.19 -9.72
CA GLU A 188 16.76 7.07 -8.29
C GLU A 188 15.52 7.88 -7.91
N SER A 189 15.37 9.09 -8.44
CA SER A 189 14.19 9.93 -8.26
C SER A 189 12.95 9.33 -8.92
N ILE A 190 13.09 8.69 -10.10
CA ILE A 190 11.99 7.95 -10.73
C ILE A 190 11.54 6.81 -9.82
N ALA A 191 12.47 6.03 -9.28
CA ALA A 191 12.15 4.91 -8.38
C ALA A 191 11.43 5.40 -7.13
N TYR A 192 11.96 6.43 -6.47
CA TYR A 192 11.37 7.04 -5.28
C TYR A 192 9.94 7.57 -5.54
N ILE A 193 9.75 8.38 -6.58
CA ILE A 193 8.41 8.92 -6.92
C ILE A 193 7.44 7.80 -7.31
N SER A 194 7.91 6.75 -7.99
CA SER A 194 7.06 5.60 -8.33
C SER A 194 6.55 4.86 -7.08
N GLN A 195 7.38 4.76 -6.04
CA GLN A 195 6.99 4.14 -4.77
C GLN A 195 5.95 4.98 -4.02
N ILE A 196 6.05 6.30 -4.06
CA ILE A 196 5.03 7.19 -3.49
C ILE A 196 3.70 7.03 -4.23
N LEU A 197 3.72 6.94 -5.57
CA LEU A 197 2.51 6.72 -6.37
C LEU A 197 1.88 5.36 -6.06
N GLN A 198 2.69 4.30 -5.91
CA GLN A 198 2.22 2.99 -5.48
C GLN A 198 1.52 3.06 -4.12
N LEU A 199 2.17 3.70 -3.14
CA LEU A 199 1.59 3.93 -1.81
C LEU A 199 0.24 4.64 -1.91
N LYS A 200 0.19 5.78 -2.62
CA LYS A 200 -1.03 6.59 -2.75
C LYS A 200 -2.17 5.83 -3.44
N ALA A 201 -1.88 5.10 -4.51
CA ALA A 201 -2.87 4.30 -5.22
C ALA A 201 -3.52 3.26 -4.29
N ILE A 202 -2.71 2.49 -3.56
CA ILE A 202 -3.21 1.46 -2.64
C ILE A 202 -3.93 2.08 -1.45
N GLN A 203 -3.39 3.15 -0.86
CA GLN A 203 -4.02 3.89 0.23
C GLN A 203 -5.42 4.37 -0.13
N TYR A 204 -5.62 4.92 -1.34
CA TYR A 204 -6.92 5.40 -1.81
C TYR A 204 -8.00 4.31 -1.79
N GLY A 205 -7.68 3.12 -2.28
CA GLY A 205 -8.60 1.97 -2.26
C GLY A 205 -8.88 1.49 -0.84
N VAL A 206 -7.83 1.22 -0.06
CA VAL A 206 -7.96 0.69 1.31
C VAL A 206 -8.76 1.63 2.19
N GLU A 207 -8.43 2.92 2.19
CA GLU A 207 -9.14 3.89 3.03
C GLU A 207 -10.60 4.07 2.61
N HIS A 208 -10.90 4.03 1.30
CA HIS A 208 -12.28 4.06 0.82
C HIS A 208 -13.07 2.86 1.34
N TRP A 209 -12.57 1.64 1.19
CA TRP A 209 -13.28 0.45 1.65
C TRP A 209 -13.38 0.39 3.18
N ARG A 210 -12.37 0.83 3.90
CA ARG A 210 -12.43 0.93 5.36
C ARG A 210 -13.46 1.97 5.86
N ARG A 211 -13.60 3.12 5.17
CA ARG A 211 -14.67 4.09 5.47
C ARG A 211 -16.08 3.51 5.28
N ASN A 212 -16.21 2.49 4.44
CA ASN A 212 -17.46 1.81 4.15
C ASN A 212 -17.58 0.43 4.83
N TRP A 213 -16.93 0.29 6.00
CA TRP A 213 -16.99 -0.93 6.77
C TRP A 213 -18.43 -1.30 7.15
N GLY A 214 -18.72 -2.63 7.18
CA GLY A 214 -20.08 -3.17 7.22
C GLY A 214 -20.61 -3.56 5.84
N ARG A 215 -20.27 -2.80 4.78
CA ARG A 215 -20.41 -3.20 3.38
C ARG A 215 -19.11 -3.83 2.86
N CYS A 216 -18.00 -3.12 3.02
CA CYS A 216 -16.67 -3.57 2.61
C CYS A 216 -15.97 -4.17 3.84
N MET A 217 -15.70 -5.47 3.82
CA MET A 217 -15.22 -6.20 5.01
C MET A 217 -13.72 -6.48 4.99
N GLY A 218 -13.02 -6.13 3.91
CA GLY A 218 -11.56 -6.26 3.85
C GLY A 218 -11.00 -6.03 2.45
N SER A 219 -9.68 -5.89 2.44
CA SER A 219 -8.90 -5.78 1.21
C SER A 219 -7.53 -6.43 1.37
N ILE A 220 -7.04 -7.03 0.28
CA ILE A 220 -5.69 -7.60 0.18
C ILE A 220 -5.07 -7.04 -1.10
N TYR A 221 -3.92 -6.36 -0.99
CA TYR A 221 -3.24 -5.88 -2.18
C TYR A 221 -2.26 -6.90 -2.75
N TRP A 222 -2.18 -6.97 -4.04
CA TRP A 222 -1.14 -7.66 -4.79
C TRP A 222 0.04 -6.71 -5.01
N GLN A 223 1.25 -6.97 -4.44
CA GLN A 223 1.60 -8.15 -3.69
C GLN A 223 2.54 -7.81 -2.52
N LEU A 224 2.79 -8.78 -1.61
CA LEU A 224 3.65 -8.57 -0.44
C LEU A 224 5.12 -8.40 -0.85
N ASN A 225 5.69 -9.39 -1.56
CA ASN A 225 7.14 -9.46 -1.84
C ASN A 225 7.45 -10.06 -3.22
N ASP A 226 8.72 -9.94 -3.62
CA ASP A 226 9.25 -10.44 -4.87
C ASP A 226 10.03 -11.75 -4.72
N CYS A 227 10.12 -12.53 -5.81
CA CYS A 227 10.96 -13.73 -5.90
C CYS A 227 12.29 -13.50 -6.63
N TRP A 228 12.54 -12.31 -7.14
CA TRP A 228 13.78 -11.87 -7.78
C TRP A 228 13.82 -10.33 -7.85
N PRO A 229 15.00 -9.68 -8.10
CA PRO A 229 15.07 -8.21 -8.21
C PRO A 229 14.31 -7.71 -9.44
N VAL A 230 13.27 -6.91 -9.28
CA VAL A 230 12.34 -6.55 -10.35
C VAL A 230 11.53 -5.30 -10.03
N ALA A 231 11.06 -4.56 -11.04
CA ALA A 231 9.98 -3.61 -10.90
C ALA A 231 8.65 -4.35 -10.83
N SER A 232 7.87 -4.14 -9.76
CA SER A 232 6.68 -4.96 -9.49
C SER A 232 5.66 -4.26 -8.59
N TRP A 233 4.58 -4.99 -8.28
CA TRP A 233 3.56 -4.60 -7.31
C TRP A 233 3.99 -4.81 -5.83
N ALA A 234 5.13 -5.44 -5.58
CA ALA A 234 5.58 -5.80 -4.24
C ALA A 234 5.74 -4.57 -3.34
N SER A 235 5.38 -4.72 -2.06
CA SER A 235 5.65 -3.73 -1.00
C SER A 235 6.99 -3.95 -0.32
N ILE A 236 7.52 -5.18 -0.37
CA ILE A 236 8.85 -5.57 0.10
C ILE A 236 9.62 -6.10 -1.11
N ASP A 237 10.81 -5.58 -1.38
CA ASP A 237 11.61 -6.04 -2.51
C ASP A 237 12.24 -7.41 -2.27
N TYR A 238 12.91 -7.93 -3.29
CA TYR A 238 13.56 -9.26 -3.24
C TYR A 238 14.56 -9.43 -2.08
N TYR A 239 15.23 -8.36 -1.67
CA TYR A 239 16.22 -8.39 -0.60
C TYR A 239 15.63 -8.14 0.79
N GLY A 240 14.30 -8.02 0.90
CA GLY A 240 13.61 -7.76 2.16
C GLY A 240 13.52 -6.27 2.54
N ARG A 241 13.91 -5.35 1.67
CA ARG A 241 13.81 -3.90 1.90
C ARG A 241 12.38 -3.44 1.73
N TRP A 242 11.90 -2.67 2.68
CA TRP A 242 10.55 -2.11 2.62
C TRP A 242 10.50 -0.95 1.63
N LYS A 243 9.55 -1.00 0.71
CA LYS A 243 9.19 0.12 -0.16
C LYS A 243 8.22 1.06 0.56
N ALA A 244 7.99 2.26 0.01
CA ALA A 244 7.05 3.22 0.59
C ALA A 244 5.67 2.62 0.90
N LEU A 245 5.16 1.72 0.04
CA LEU A 245 3.90 1.04 0.24
C LEU A 245 3.86 0.25 1.55
N HIS A 246 4.95 -0.43 1.96
CA HIS A 246 4.92 -1.26 3.16
C HIS A 246 4.83 -0.41 4.44
N TYR A 247 5.55 0.71 4.50
CA TYR A 247 5.38 1.72 5.55
C TYR A 247 3.97 2.33 5.54
N GLY A 248 3.44 2.64 4.35
CA GLY A 248 2.05 3.09 4.20
C GLY A 248 1.06 2.06 4.71
N ALA A 249 1.24 0.77 4.38
CA ALA A 249 0.37 -0.32 4.81
C ALA A 249 0.30 -0.44 6.34
N LYS A 250 1.43 -0.29 7.04
CA LYS A 250 1.46 -0.22 8.49
C LYS A 250 0.53 0.86 9.03
N ARG A 251 0.44 2.03 8.37
CA ARG A 251 -0.40 3.16 8.77
C ARG A 251 -1.87 2.96 8.40
N PHE A 252 -2.17 2.70 7.11
CA PHE A 252 -3.57 2.65 6.66
C PHE A 252 -4.30 1.33 6.99
N TYR A 253 -3.61 0.32 7.55
CA TYR A 253 -4.20 -0.87 8.18
C TYR A 253 -4.15 -0.83 9.72
N ALA A 254 -3.74 0.27 10.34
CA ALA A 254 -3.78 0.40 11.79
C ALA A 254 -5.20 0.23 12.34
N ARG A 255 -5.34 -0.44 13.48
CA ARG A 255 -6.65 -0.74 14.09
C ARG A 255 -7.39 0.51 14.58
N PHE A 256 -6.64 1.52 15.01
CA PHE A 256 -7.20 2.82 15.42
C PHE A 256 -6.50 3.92 14.65
N MET A 257 -7.24 4.63 13.80
CA MET A 257 -6.68 5.64 12.92
C MET A 257 -7.72 6.67 12.48
N ALA A 258 -7.23 7.79 11.97
CA ALA A 258 -8.03 8.76 11.22
C ALA A 258 -7.73 8.67 9.72
N THR A 259 -8.68 9.09 8.89
CA THR A 259 -8.48 9.31 7.45
C THR A 259 -9.09 10.62 7.01
N ALA A 260 -8.47 11.27 6.04
CA ALA A 260 -9.04 12.42 5.33
C ALA A 260 -9.61 11.94 3.99
N CYS A 261 -10.81 12.43 3.65
CA CYS A 261 -11.48 12.13 2.39
C CYS A 261 -11.97 13.43 1.76
N GLU A 262 -11.25 13.93 0.76
CA GLU A 262 -11.73 15.02 -0.06
C GLU A 262 -12.98 14.59 -0.85
N LYS A 263 -13.98 15.46 -0.98
CA LYS A 263 -15.23 15.12 -1.69
C LYS A 263 -14.98 14.79 -3.16
N GLU A 264 -14.12 15.55 -3.80
CA GLU A 264 -13.60 15.31 -5.14
C GLU A 264 -12.08 15.45 -5.09
N GLU A 265 -11.36 14.90 -6.08
CA GLU A 265 -9.90 15.05 -6.15
C GLU A 265 -9.50 16.53 -6.06
N LEU A 266 -8.64 16.87 -5.10
CA LEU A 266 -8.15 18.24 -4.86
C LEU A 266 -9.22 19.25 -4.38
N SER A 267 -10.38 18.78 -3.92
CA SER A 267 -11.40 19.62 -3.31
C SER A 267 -10.88 20.31 -2.05
N THR A 268 -11.44 21.50 -1.75
CA THR A 268 -11.25 22.16 -0.45
C THR A 268 -12.12 21.60 0.65
N GLU A 269 -13.12 20.80 0.29
CA GLU A 269 -14.01 20.12 1.23
C GLU A 269 -13.44 18.74 1.57
N ILE A 270 -13.12 18.53 2.83
CA ILE A 270 -12.50 17.29 3.35
C ILE A 270 -13.29 16.78 4.53
N ASP A 271 -13.71 15.54 4.48
CA ASP A 271 -14.34 14.81 5.58
C ASP A 271 -13.27 14.00 6.34
N TYR A 272 -13.24 14.14 7.66
CA TYR A 272 -12.36 13.36 8.51
C TYR A 272 -13.12 12.23 9.19
N TYR A 273 -12.61 11.01 9.03
CA TYR A 273 -13.19 9.78 9.58
C TYR A 273 -12.29 9.20 10.66
N ILE A 274 -12.91 8.58 11.67
CA ILE A 274 -12.22 7.75 12.65
C ILE A 274 -12.61 6.30 12.42
N HIS A 275 -11.60 5.43 12.49
CA HIS A 275 -11.72 3.98 12.38
C HIS A 275 -11.24 3.36 13.69
N ASN A 276 -12.12 2.63 14.37
CA ASN A 276 -11.76 1.81 15.52
C ASN A 276 -12.12 0.36 15.23
N GLU A 277 -11.15 -0.45 14.85
CA GLU A 277 -11.27 -1.89 14.62
C GLU A 277 -10.73 -2.69 15.83
N SER A 278 -10.66 -2.07 17.01
CA SER A 278 -10.35 -2.76 18.26
C SER A 278 -11.60 -3.26 18.97
N PHE A 279 -11.42 -4.12 19.95
CA PHE A 279 -12.51 -4.66 20.79
C PHE A 279 -12.95 -3.73 21.91
N GLU A 280 -12.36 -2.55 22.02
CA GLU A 280 -12.58 -1.61 23.12
C GLU A 280 -12.97 -0.23 22.58
N GLU A 281 -13.71 0.53 23.38
CA GLU A 281 -13.92 1.97 23.15
C GLU A 281 -12.57 2.68 23.23
N ARG A 282 -12.31 3.59 22.28
CA ARG A 282 -11.12 4.42 22.25
C ARG A 282 -11.47 5.90 22.38
N LYS A 283 -10.62 6.65 23.09
CA LYS A 283 -10.76 8.11 23.25
C LYS A 283 -9.49 8.79 22.75
N ALA A 284 -9.67 9.85 21.98
CA ALA A 284 -8.57 10.59 21.38
C ALA A 284 -8.99 12.05 21.11
N VAL A 285 -8.03 12.86 20.71
CA VAL A 285 -8.27 14.20 20.14
C VAL A 285 -7.87 14.17 18.68
N LEU A 286 -8.78 14.53 17.79
CA LEU A 286 -8.47 14.83 16.40
C LEU A 286 -8.11 16.31 16.29
N ARG A 287 -6.84 16.59 15.99
CA ARG A 287 -6.37 17.93 15.63
C ARG A 287 -6.28 18.06 14.13
N VAL A 288 -6.85 19.12 13.58
CA VAL A 288 -6.77 19.45 12.15
C VAL A 288 -6.18 20.86 12.01
N ARG A 289 -5.15 20.98 11.20
CA ARG A 289 -4.52 22.27 10.88
C ARG A 289 -4.48 22.50 9.37
N LEU A 290 -4.61 23.74 8.96
CA LEU A 290 -4.19 24.22 7.67
C LEU A 290 -2.91 25.04 7.87
N ILE A 291 -1.83 24.61 7.29
CA ILE A 291 -0.54 25.31 7.34
C ILE A 291 -0.13 25.74 5.92
N ASP A 292 0.71 26.76 5.82
CA ASP A 292 1.46 26.98 4.58
C ASP A 292 2.79 26.17 4.59
N ARG A 293 3.49 26.19 3.47
CA ARG A 293 4.77 25.49 3.32
C ARG A 293 5.87 26.00 4.24
N ASP A 294 5.71 27.20 4.84
CA ASP A 294 6.63 27.81 5.78
C ASP A 294 6.21 27.60 7.25
N PHE A 295 5.30 26.63 7.49
CA PHE A 295 4.73 26.23 8.77
C PHE A 295 3.82 27.27 9.45
N HIS A 296 3.49 28.39 8.77
CA HIS A 296 2.51 29.32 9.35
C HIS A 296 1.13 28.66 9.42
N THR A 297 0.53 28.63 10.60
CA THR A 297 -0.81 28.12 10.79
C THR A 297 -1.84 29.13 10.28
N LEU A 298 -2.60 28.74 9.26
CA LEU A 298 -3.70 29.51 8.66
C LEU A 298 -5.02 29.24 9.36
N PHE A 299 -5.20 28.01 9.86
CA PHE A 299 -6.37 27.57 10.61
C PHE A 299 -6.01 26.36 11.48
N GLU A 300 -6.63 26.24 12.64
CA GLU A 300 -6.51 25.08 13.52
C GLU A 300 -7.80 24.82 14.26
N THR A 301 -8.13 23.53 14.45
CA THR A 301 -9.25 23.08 15.28
C THR A 301 -8.95 21.72 15.92
N GLU A 302 -9.61 21.46 17.05
CA GLU A 302 -9.54 20.18 17.74
C GLU A 302 -10.95 19.63 17.98
N ARG A 303 -11.05 18.32 17.95
CA ARG A 303 -12.29 17.59 18.25
C ARG A 303 -11.99 16.44 19.20
N GLU A 304 -12.67 16.40 20.34
CA GLU A 304 -12.68 15.21 21.20
C GLU A 304 -13.41 14.07 20.50
N ILE A 305 -12.81 12.90 20.51
CA ILE A 305 -13.30 11.69 19.87
C ILE A 305 -13.55 10.63 20.93
N THR A 306 -14.73 10.03 20.88
CA THR A 306 -15.01 8.73 21.50
C THR A 306 -15.51 7.81 20.40
N ALA A 307 -14.81 6.71 20.15
CA ALA A 307 -15.14 5.73 19.14
C ALA A 307 -15.40 4.37 19.79
N ALA A 308 -16.63 3.85 19.64
CA ALA A 308 -16.98 2.53 20.15
C ALA A 308 -16.14 1.43 19.48
N ALA A 309 -16.09 0.24 20.08
CA ALA A 309 -15.49 -0.93 19.45
C ALA A 309 -16.14 -1.18 18.08
N PHE A 310 -15.31 -1.44 17.06
CA PHE A 310 -15.74 -1.70 15.68
C PHE A 310 -16.60 -0.57 15.07
N GLU A 311 -16.24 0.68 15.35
CA GLU A 311 -16.92 1.86 14.79
C GLU A 311 -16.10 2.55 13.72
N VAL A 312 -16.77 2.94 12.63
CA VAL A 312 -16.25 3.89 11.63
C VAL A 312 -17.24 5.03 11.50
N LYS A 313 -16.77 6.27 11.64
CA LYS A 313 -17.66 7.45 11.54
C LYS A 313 -16.95 8.68 10.99
N ASN A 314 -17.71 9.51 10.25
CA ASN A 314 -17.33 10.89 9.94
C ASN A 314 -17.48 11.73 11.20
N VAL A 315 -16.39 12.37 11.61
CA VAL A 315 -16.37 13.15 12.87
C VAL A 315 -16.21 14.65 12.65
N LEU A 316 -15.70 15.07 11.48
CA LEU A 316 -15.40 16.47 11.22
C LEU A 316 -15.41 16.75 9.70
N PRO A 317 -16.52 17.24 9.14
CA PRO A 317 -16.51 17.82 7.80
C PRO A 317 -15.91 19.23 7.85
N MET A 318 -15.01 19.54 6.92
CA MET A 318 -14.31 20.83 6.82
C MET A 318 -14.39 21.38 5.41
N ASP A 319 -14.57 22.69 5.27
CA ASP A 319 -14.31 23.41 4.01
C ASP A 319 -13.20 24.44 4.23
N PHE A 320 -12.08 24.26 3.54
CA PHE A 320 -10.92 25.14 3.60
C PHE A 320 -10.98 26.32 2.60
N ALA A 321 -12.00 26.41 1.74
CA ALA A 321 -12.12 27.45 0.73
C ALA A 321 -11.94 28.87 1.29
N PRO A 322 -12.50 29.25 2.46
CA PRO A 322 -12.34 30.59 3.02
C PRO A 322 -10.88 30.97 3.32
N PHE A 323 -10.04 30.00 3.68
CA PHE A 323 -8.62 30.21 4.04
C PHE A 323 -7.70 30.13 2.83
N LEU A 324 -8.21 29.65 1.67
CA LEU A 324 -7.45 29.43 0.44
C LEU A 324 -7.80 30.46 -0.66
N ALA A 325 -8.53 31.52 -0.31
CA ALA A 325 -9.02 32.52 -1.27
C ALA A 325 -7.90 33.41 -1.84
N GLU A 326 -6.79 33.57 -1.13
CA GLU A 326 -5.62 34.32 -1.64
C GLU A 326 -5.03 33.63 -2.87
N ALA A 327 -4.69 34.45 -3.88
CA ALA A 327 -4.10 33.95 -5.13
C ALA A 327 -2.81 33.17 -4.87
N GLY A 328 -2.75 31.92 -5.32
CA GLY A 328 -1.61 31.03 -5.14
C GLY A 328 -1.58 30.28 -3.81
N MET A 329 -2.47 30.56 -2.85
CA MET A 329 -2.47 29.88 -1.54
C MET A 329 -2.64 28.36 -1.67
N LYS A 330 -3.52 27.87 -2.57
CA LYS A 330 -3.67 26.43 -2.83
C LYS A 330 -2.38 25.73 -3.24
N LYS A 331 -1.41 26.44 -3.81
CA LYS A 331 -0.13 25.87 -4.25
C LYS A 331 0.91 25.76 -3.13
N ARG A 332 0.62 26.28 -1.95
CA ARG A 332 1.54 26.29 -0.80
C ARG A 332 0.88 25.92 0.53
N ALA A 333 -0.41 25.65 0.52
CA ALA A 333 -1.16 25.24 1.71
C ALA A 333 -1.32 23.71 1.79
N VAL A 334 -1.27 23.19 3.00
CA VAL A 334 -1.38 21.77 3.33
C VAL A 334 -2.38 21.63 4.48
N ALA A 335 -3.40 20.81 4.30
CA ALA A 335 -4.26 20.37 5.39
C ALA A 335 -3.58 19.16 6.08
N GLU A 336 -3.35 19.26 7.38
CA GLU A 336 -2.79 18.21 8.22
C GLU A 336 -3.83 17.72 9.22
N TYR A 337 -3.84 16.43 9.53
CA TYR A 337 -4.52 15.91 10.70
C TYR A 337 -3.59 15.06 11.57
N ARG A 338 -3.84 15.09 12.88
CA ARG A 338 -3.23 14.21 13.87
C ARG A 338 -4.31 13.65 14.79
N LEU A 339 -4.35 12.34 14.96
CA LEU A 339 -5.15 11.68 15.99
C LEU A 339 -4.24 11.42 17.18
N ILE A 340 -4.59 11.99 18.32
CA ILE A 340 -3.75 12.00 19.53
C ILE A 340 -4.48 11.21 20.62
N GLU A 341 -3.88 10.11 21.07
CA GLU A 341 -4.36 9.28 22.16
C GLU A 341 -3.32 9.26 23.28
N ASP A 342 -3.75 9.55 24.51
CA ASP A 342 -2.88 9.63 25.71
C ASP A 342 -1.62 10.48 25.49
N GLY A 343 -1.74 11.57 24.73
CA GLY A 343 -0.65 12.50 24.40
C GLY A 343 0.26 12.04 23.28
N CYS A 344 0.06 10.84 22.70
CA CYS A 344 0.83 10.29 21.60
C CYS A 344 0.07 10.39 20.27
N VAL A 345 0.77 10.76 19.19
CA VAL A 345 0.20 10.76 17.83
C VAL A 345 0.13 9.31 17.34
N VAL A 346 -1.10 8.78 17.22
CA VAL A 346 -1.36 7.39 16.77
C VAL A 346 -1.72 7.31 15.28
N SER A 347 -2.13 8.42 14.67
CA SER A 347 -2.38 8.53 13.23
C SER A 347 -2.20 9.95 12.76
N ARG A 348 -1.63 10.12 11.57
CA ARG A 348 -1.39 11.43 10.95
C ARG A 348 -1.48 11.32 9.43
N GLY A 349 -1.74 12.43 8.77
CA GLY A 349 -1.69 12.52 7.31
C GLY A 349 -1.88 13.94 6.83
N THR A 350 -1.62 14.15 5.54
CA THR A 350 -1.72 15.44 4.87
C THR A 350 -2.53 15.35 3.58
N THR A 351 -3.10 16.48 3.18
CA THR A 351 -3.82 16.64 1.91
C THR A 351 -3.38 17.95 1.24
N LEU A 352 -3.03 17.85 -0.04
CA LEU A 352 -2.71 18.99 -0.89
C LEU A 352 -3.95 19.40 -1.70
N PHE A 353 -4.08 20.69 -2.00
CA PHE A 353 -5.18 21.26 -2.80
C PHE A 353 -4.85 21.44 -4.28
N VAL A 354 -3.68 20.96 -4.68
CA VAL A 354 -3.20 20.91 -6.06
C VAL A 354 -2.41 19.61 -6.27
N LYS A 355 -2.27 19.17 -7.51
CA LYS A 355 -1.36 18.03 -7.80
C LYS A 355 0.07 18.39 -7.35
N PRO A 356 0.84 17.44 -6.81
CA PRO A 356 2.20 17.72 -6.32
C PRO A 356 3.09 18.44 -7.32
N LYS A 357 2.94 18.21 -8.62
CA LYS A 357 3.70 18.93 -9.67
C LYS A 357 3.42 20.44 -9.72
N TYR A 358 2.30 20.89 -9.17
CA TYR A 358 1.91 22.29 -9.12
C TYR A 358 2.07 22.91 -7.74
N PHE A 359 2.39 22.10 -6.74
CA PHE A 359 2.71 22.60 -5.42
C PHE A 359 4.08 23.28 -5.45
N ASP A 360 4.20 24.39 -4.74
CA ASP A 360 5.39 25.24 -4.72
C ASP A 360 6.32 24.78 -3.60
N PHE A 361 6.90 23.58 -3.76
CA PHE A 361 7.88 23.05 -2.83
C PHE A 361 9.12 23.93 -2.77
N LYS A 362 9.64 24.18 -1.58
CA LYS A 362 10.99 24.69 -1.35
C LYS A 362 11.96 23.53 -1.20
N THR A 363 13.22 23.74 -1.53
CA THR A 363 14.30 22.81 -1.17
C THR A 363 14.50 22.89 0.33
N PRO A 364 14.31 21.80 1.10
CA PRO A 364 14.43 21.83 2.55
C PRO A 364 15.89 21.91 3.02
N GLU A 365 16.13 22.65 4.11
CA GLU A 365 17.33 22.51 4.90
C GLU A 365 17.07 21.53 6.05
N TYR A 366 17.57 20.30 5.91
CA TYR A 366 17.36 19.25 6.89
C TYR A 366 18.32 19.36 8.07
N ARG A 367 17.80 19.10 9.27
CA ARG A 367 18.59 18.88 10.48
C ARG A 367 18.28 17.48 11.00
N ILE A 368 19.32 16.67 11.19
CA ILE A 368 19.20 15.30 11.66
C ILE A 368 20.08 15.12 12.86
N SER A 369 19.55 14.51 13.92
CA SER A 369 20.32 14.07 15.07
C SER A 369 19.97 12.66 15.48
N VAL A 370 20.91 11.95 16.09
CA VAL A 370 20.72 10.57 16.55
C VAL A 370 21.06 10.51 18.02
N ALA A 371 20.13 9.99 18.81
CA ALA A 371 20.34 9.73 20.25
C ALA A 371 20.25 8.22 20.50
N GLU A 372 21.20 7.70 21.27
CA GLU A 372 21.19 6.31 21.70
C GLU A 372 20.28 6.13 22.91
N LYS A 373 19.36 5.18 22.86
CA LYS A 373 18.54 4.70 23.97
C LYS A 373 18.79 3.20 24.16
N ALA A 374 18.27 2.58 25.23
CA ALA A 374 18.58 1.20 25.60
C ALA A 374 18.72 0.23 24.41
N ASP A 375 17.62 -0.06 23.71
CA ASP A 375 17.58 -1.05 22.63
C ASP A 375 17.40 -0.42 21.24
N VAL A 376 17.30 0.92 21.15
CA VAL A 376 17.02 1.64 19.91
C VAL A 376 17.95 2.84 19.72
N PHE A 377 18.11 3.26 18.48
CA PHE A 377 18.53 4.63 18.15
C PHE A 377 17.27 5.45 17.84
N CYS A 378 17.19 6.66 18.39
CA CYS A 378 16.15 7.63 18.12
C CYS A 378 16.72 8.66 17.13
N ILE A 379 16.18 8.69 15.94
CA ILE A 379 16.53 9.62 14.86
C ILE A 379 15.51 10.75 14.92
N HIS A 380 15.98 11.97 15.16
CA HIS A 380 15.17 13.18 15.02
C HIS A 380 15.47 13.82 13.68
N ALA A 381 14.42 14.09 12.90
CA ALA A 381 14.52 14.75 11.60
C ALA A 381 13.57 15.94 11.55
N ASP A 382 14.11 17.13 11.33
CA ASP A 382 13.36 18.37 11.14
C ASP A 382 13.83 19.13 9.88
N ALA A 383 13.07 20.14 9.47
CA ALA A 383 13.37 20.98 8.32
C ALA A 383 12.81 22.40 8.51
N ASP A 384 13.27 23.33 7.69
CA ASP A 384 12.84 24.75 7.69
C ASP A 384 11.57 25.01 6.84
N THR A 385 11.04 23.99 6.17
CA THR A 385 9.87 24.07 5.30
C THR A 385 9.11 22.74 5.28
N TYR A 386 7.86 22.74 4.78
CA TYR A 386 7.07 21.53 4.59
C TYR A 386 7.81 20.50 3.72
N VAL A 387 7.91 19.29 4.23
CA VAL A 387 8.53 18.15 3.56
C VAL A 387 7.48 17.11 3.29
N SER A 388 7.35 16.69 2.03
CA SER A 388 6.44 15.62 1.64
C SER A 388 7.21 14.33 1.41
N TYR A 389 6.78 13.26 2.08
CA TYR A 389 7.34 11.91 1.99
C TYR A 389 8.86 11.85 2.25
N ALA A 390 9.32 12.38 3.37
CA ALA A 390 10.72 12.21 3.80
C ALA A 390 11.09 10.72 3.84
N GLU A 391 12.09 10.32 3.05
CA GLU A 391 12.72 9.01 3.07
C GLU A 391 14.05 9.09 3.80
N LEU A 392 14.18 8.33 4.87
CA LEU A 392 15.43 8.08 5.56
C LEU A 392 16.07 6.80 5.04
N SER A 393 17.35 6.85 4.74
CA SER A 393 18.14 5.67 4.37
C SER A 393 19.50 5.70 5.08
N LEU A 394 20.12 4.54 5.26
CA LEU A 394 21.42 4.41 5.88
C LEU A 394 22.42 3.80 4.89
N ASN A 395 23.47 4.56 4.58
CA ASN A 395 24.54 4.08 3.72
C ASN A 395 25.29 2.92 4.40
N GLY A 396 25.42 1.80 3.68
CA GLY A 396 26.09 0.60 4.18
C GLY A 396 25.22 -0.31 5.06
N TYR A 397 23.98 0.07 5.41
CA TYR A 397 23.08 -0.73 6.23
C TYR A 397 21.73 -0.92 5.55
N ASP A 398 21.20 -2.14 5.64
CA ASP A 398 19.82 -2.47 5.26
C ASP A 398 19.02 -2.72 6.55
N VAL A 399 18.43 -1.67 7.09
CA VAL A 399 17.68 -1.68 8.34
C VAL A 399 16.22 -1.32 8.10
N VAL A 400 15.32 -1.87 8.90
CA VAL A 400 13.92 -1.48 8.91
C VAL A 400 13.72 -0.43 10.00
N LEU A 401 13.35 0.79 9.58
CA LEU A 401 12.99 1.87 10.49
C LEU A 401 11.59 1.65 11.04
N GLU A 402 11.28 2.23 12.20
CA GLU A 402 9.92 2.18 12.74
C GLU A 402 8.89 2.79 11.80
N ASP A 403 9.21 3.93 11.18
CA ASP A 403 8.43 4.59 10.14
C ASP A 403 9.35 5.21 9.09
N ASN A 404 8.83 5.45 7.89
CA ASN A 404 9.54 6.09 6.80
C ASN A 404 8.53 6.65 5.77
N PHE A 405 8.99 7.46 4.83
CA PHE A 405 8.13 8.16 3.86
C PHE A 405 7.00 8.91 4.59
N PHE A 406 7.41 9.78 5.52
CA PHE A 406 6.53 10.62 6.34
C PHE A 406 6.62 12.09 5.94
N ASP A 407 5.62 12.88 6.35
CA ASP A 407 5.64 14.32 6.13
C ASP A 407 6.20 15.05 7.36
N ILE A 408 6.96 16.14 7.13
CA ILE A 408 7.36 17.09 8.19
C ILE A 408 6.47 18.32 8.02
N THR A 409 5.69 18.63 9.04
CA THR A 409 4.62 19.65 9.02
C THR A 409 4.81 20.74 10.09
N SER A 410 5.95 20.73 10.78
CA SER A 410 6.33 21.73 11.78
C SER A 410 7.84 21.73 12.00
N GLU A 411 8.36 22.82 12.57
CA GLU A 411 9.75 22.95 13.00
C GLU A 411 10.15 21.94 14.12
N GLU A 412 9.15 21.36 14.81
CA GLU A 412 9.38 20.33 15.83
C GLU A 412 9.87 19.00 15.22
N GLY A 413 9.74 18.83 13.90
CA GLY A 413 10.20 17.64 13.21
C GLY A 413 9.45 16.35 13.58
N VAL A 414 10.12 15.23 13.37
CA VAL A 414 9.60 13.87 13.60
C VAL A 414 10.69 13.00 14.22
N ASP A 415 10.32 12.24 15.25
CA ASP A 415 11.15 11.22 15.85
C ASP A 415 10.84 9.85 15.25
N ILE A 416 11.87 9.14 14.80
CA ILE A 416 11.80 7.79 14.25
C ILE A 416 12.77 6.90 15.01
N THR A 417 12.38 5.66 15.31
CA THR A 417 13.29 4.71 15.96
C THR A 417 13.79 3.64 14.99
N VAL A 418 14.98 3.12 15.30
CA VAL A 418 15.51 1.91 14.69
C VAL A 418 16.06 0.99 15.78
N ASP A 419 15.67 -0.26 15.77
CA ASP A 419 16.12 -1.24 16.74
C ASP A 419 17.61 -1.57 16.49
N LYS A 420 18.42 -1.60 17.54
CA LYS A 420 19.85 -1.94 17.44
C LYS A 420 20.12 -3.32 16.85
N LYS A 421 19.16 -4.25 17.01
CA LYS A 421 19.26 -5.61 16.42
C LYS A 421 19.17 -5.64 14.88
N GLU A 422 18.68 -4.56 14.25
CA GLU A 422 18.67 -4.44 12.78
C GLU A 422 20.08 -4.29 12.20
N PHE A 423 21.04 -3.87 13.01
CA PHE A 423 22.42 -3.72 12.56
C PHE A 423 23.19 -5.04 12.69
N PRO A 424 24.01 -5.40 11.68
CA PRO A 424 24.76 -6.66 11.69
C PRO A 424 25.86 -6.72 12.76
N ASN A 425 26.32 -5.56 13.24
CA ASN A 425 27.35 -5.40 14.25
C ASN A 425 26.93 -4.31 15.24
N GLN A 426 27.64 -4.23 16.35
CA GLN A 426 27.48 -3.11 17.29
C GLN A 426 27.96 -1.81 16.61
N VAL A 427 27.09 -0.80 16.58
CA VAL A 427 27.35 0.52 15.99
C VAL A 427 27.09 1.60 17.05
N THR A 428 27.70 2.78 16.86
CA THR A 428 27.48 3.96 17.72
C THR A 428 26.46 4.92 17.10
N ALA A 429 25.94 5.85 17.91
CA ALA A 429 25.03 6.88 17.41
C ALA A 429 25.71 7.78 16.36
N GLU A 430 27.02 8.05 16.50
CA GLU A 430 27.80 8.82 15.55
C GLU A 430 27.96 8.10 14.20
N GLU A 431 28.16 6.77 14.22
CA GLU A 431 28.23 5.96 12.99
C GLU A 431 26.86 5.92 12.29
N VAL A 432 25.77 5.78 13.05
CA VAL A 432 24.40 5.84 12.50
C VAL A 432 24.13 7.22 11.90
N ALA A 433 24.48 8.31 12.60
CA ALA A 433 24.31 9.67 12.10
C ALA A 433 25.11 9.94 10.82
N ALA A 434 26.35 9.44 10.75
CA ALA A 434 27.20 9.59 9.58
C ALA A 434 26.70 8.78 8.37
N ALA A 435 25.98 7.68 8.60
CA ALA A 435 25.39 6.85 7.56
C ALA A 435 24.04 7.37 7.04
N LEU A 436 23.35 8.22 7.82
CA LEU A 436 22.02 8.71 7.49
C LEU A 436 22.01 9.63 6.26
N HIS A 437 21.05 9.40 5.42
CA HIS A 437 20.68 10.26 4.30
C HIS A 437 19.17 10.49 4.33
N ILE A 438 18.74 11.72 4.05
CA ILE A 438 17.33 12.10 3.92
C ILE A 438 17.07 12.69 2.53
N ARG A 439 15.91 12.38 1.97
CA ARG A 439 15.39 12.98 0.76
C ARG A 439 13.87 13.13 0.84
N SER A 440 13.32 13.92 -0.07
CA SER A 440 11.88 14.14 -0.19
C SER A 440 11.43 14.32 -1.64
N VAL A 441 10.14 14.59 -1.83
CA VAL A 441 9.59 14.94 -3.14
C VAL A 441 10.32 16.15 -3.76
N ALA A 442 10.65 17.17 -2.95
CA ALA A 442 11.36 18.37 -3.44
C ALA A 442 12.72 18.05 -4.05
N ASP A 443 13.43 17.05 -3.52
CA ASP A 443 14.77 16.66 -3.95
C ASP A 443 14.79 15.85 -5.26
N SER A 444 13.61 15.52 -5.80
CA SER A 444 13.49 14.64 -6.98
C SER A 444 13.53 15.38 -8.32
N PHE A 445 13.57 16.72 -8.31
CA PHE A 445 13.42 17.56 -9.51
C PHE A 445 14.56 18.54 -9.72
#